data_2f38c5a74d3ec8831658218548bab084
#
_entry.id   2f38c5a74d3ec8831658218548bab084
#
_cell.length_a   1.000
_cell.length_b   1.000
_cell.length_c   1.000
_cell.angle_alpha   90.00
_cell.angle_beta   90.00
_cell.angle_gamma   90.00
#
_symmetry.space_group_name_H-M   'P 1'
#
loop_
_entity.id
_entity.type
_entity.pdbx_description
1 polymer ?
#
loop_
_entity_poly.entity_id
_entity_poly.type
_entity_poly.pdbx_seq_one_letter_code
_entity_poly.pdbx_strand_id
1 'polypeptide(L)'
;MASVRRIILLSLILLFVVGTGLFLGSRYIYNQLMHSGEAAAIDIALLVKNNFVITDEEVNYMKSLSFNDMEVDPINQRLIRIGDGVKLNARVTNVYLLMPLARDEMIYCEDKKAADFLGINMERPMDAMWLLNGKINEQGEFVVARRDDIYRYTVLDEEQKQGMIFKQPFGTYSSDAWGNYITGYAPVYTTEGNFVGLLGIDTDPDP
;
A
#
# COMPACT_ATOMS: atom_id res chain seq x y z
N MET A 1 61.64 0.65 -6.57
CA MET A 1 60.60 0.11 -5.69
C MET A 1 59.66 1.17 -5.09
N ALA A 2 60.13 2.34 -4.60
CA ALA A 2 59.28 3.39 -4.03
C ALA A 2 58.26 4.00 -5.01
N SER A 3 58.59 4.15 -6.30
CA SER A 3 57.67 4.71 -7.32
C SER A 3 56.47 3.78 -7.63
N VAL A 4 56.68 2.49 -7.71
CA VAL A 4 55.61 1.49 -7.98
C VAL A 4 54.61 1.46 -6.84
N ARG A 5 55.10 1.48 -5.59
CA ARG A 5 54.23 1.54 -4.40
C ARG A 5 53.35 2.79 -4.36
N ARG A 6 53.92 3.97 -4.77
CA ARG A 6 53.15 5.22 -4.86
C ARG A 6 52.07 5.15 -5.95
N ILE A 7 52.38 4.58 -7.12
CA ILE A 7 51.40 4.41 -8.20
C ILE A 7 50.27 3.51 -7.76
N ILE A 8 50.56 2.36 -7.14
CA ILE A 8 49.57 1.46 -6.62
C ILE A 8 48.67 2.15 -5.58
N LEU A 9 49.28 2.89 -4.64
CA LEU A 9 48.52 3.61 -3.61
C LEU A 9 47.59 4.67 -4.22
N LEU A 10 48.06 5.45 -5.16
CA LEU A 10 47.26 6.46 -5.86
C LEU A 10 46.12 5.83 -6.67
N SER A 11 46.35 4.70 -7.33
CA SER A 11 45.31 3.96 -8.05
C SER A 11 44.24 3.42 -7.11
N LEU A 12 44.63 2.92 -5.94
CA LEU A 12 43.67 2.44 -4.93
C LEU A 12 42.85 3.60 -4.36
N ILE A 13 43.46 4.74 -4.08
CA ILE A 13 42.74 5.94 -3.62
C ILE A 13 41.75 6.41 -4.70
N LEU A 14 42.17 6.46 -5.96
CA LEU A 14 41.31 6.86 -7.06
C LEU A 14 40.11 5.91 -7.21
N LEU A 15 40.35 4.60 -7.19
CA LEU A 15 39.29 3.59 -7.22
C LEU A 15 38.31 3.75 -6.07
N PHE A 16 38.81 3.99 -4.86
CA PHE A 16 37.97 4.22 -3.69
C PHE A 16 37.11 5.49 -3.85
N VAL A 17 37.68 6.60 -4.30
CA VAL A 17 36.98 7.87 -4.51
C VAL A 17 35.90 7.73 -5.60
N VAL A 18 36.25 7.11 -6.74
CA VAL A 18 35.30 6.86 -7.83
C VAL A 18 34.19 5.91 -7.39
N GLY A 19 34.55 4.80 -6.73
CA GLY A 19 33.56 3.82 -6.20
C GLY A 19 32.61 4.45 -5.21
N THR A 20 33.13 5.25 -4.27
CA THR A 20 32.29 5.96 -3.29
C THR A 20 31.39 6.99 -3.98
N GLY A 21 31.91 7.73 -4.94
CA GLY A 21 31.13 8.71 -5.72
C GLY A 21 30.00 8.07 -6.50
N LEU A 22 30.24 6.94 -7.16
CA LEU A 22 29.24 6.17 -7.87
C LEU A 22 28.18 5.60 -6.91
N PHE A 23 28.58 5.06 -5.77
CA PHE A 23 27.68 4.54 -4.76
C PHE A 23 26.75 5.63 -4.18
N LEU A 24 27.32 6.77 -3.80
CA LEU A 24 26.54 7.90 -3.27
C LEU A 24 25.63 8.50 -4.35
N GLY A 25 26.11 8.61 -5.58
CA GLY A 25 25.31 9.08 -6.71
C GLY A 25 24.14 8.16 -7.03
N SER A 26 24.37 6.85 -7.08
CA SER A 26 23.30 5.87 -7.31
C SER A 26 22.26 5.88 -6.19
N ARG A 27 22.70 5.97 -4.94
CA ARG A 27 21.79 6.07 -3.78
C ARG A 27 20.96 7.36 -3.80
N TYR A 28 21.57 8.48 -4.19
CA TYR A 28 20.87 9.75 -4.35
C TYR A 28 19.78 9.66 -5.43
N ILE A 29 20.12 9.13 -6.61
CA ILE A 29 19.17 8.93 -7.72
C ILE A 29 18.05 8.00 -7.29
N TYR A 30 18.37 6.88 -6.66
CA TYR A 30 17.37 5.94 -6.14
C TYR A 30 16.39 6.62 -5.18
N ASN A 31 16.89 7.38 -4.20
CA ASN A 31 16.04 8.09 -3.26
C ASN A 31 15.13 9.12 -3.96
N GLN A 32 15.64 9.84 -4.97
CA GLN A 32 14.82 10.78 -5.75
C GLN A 32 13.72 10.08 -6.55
N LEU A 33 14.01 8.93 -7.14
CA LEU A 33 13.01 8.13 -7.85
C LEU A 33 11.92 7.61 -6.91
N MET A 34 12.31 7.11 -5.73
CA MET A 34 11.37 6.64 -4.72
C MET A 34 10.44 7.78 -4.25
N HIS A 35 10.98 8.94 -3.87
CA HIS A 35 10.16 10.09 -3.48
C HIS A 35 9.24 10.59 -4.59
N SER A 36 9.69 10.56 -5.84
CA SER A 36 8.85 10.90 -7.00
C SER A 36 7.72 9.90 -7.19
N GLY A 37 8.00 8.59 -6.99
CA GLY A 37 7.00 7.53 -7.04
C GLY A 37 5.97 7.67 -5.93
N GLU A 38 6.40 7.93 -4.69
CA GLU A 38 5.51 8.16 -3.54
C GLU A 38 4.59 9.37 -3.80
N ALA A 39 5.13 10.50 -4.28
CA ALA A 39 4.34 11.68 -4.61
C ALA A 39 3.29 11.38 -5.69
N ALA A 40 3.66 10.66 -6.75
CA ALA A 40 2.73 10.25 -7.80
C ALA A 40 1.64 9.30 -7.27
N ALA A 41 1.98 8.35 -6.41
CA ALA A 41 1.02 7.44 -5.79
C ALA A 41 0.04 8.19 -4.87
N ILE A 42 0.52 9.19 -4.11
CA ILE A 42 -0.33 10.08 -3.31
C ILE A 42 -1.31 10.85 -4.20
N ASP A 43 -0.85 11.44 -5.30
CA ASP A 43 -1.70 12.20 -6.22
C ASP A 43 -2.80 11.33 -6.81
N ILE A 44 -2.47 10.08 -7.16
CA ILE A 44 -3.44 9.10 -7.63
C ILE A 44 -4.44 8.76 -6.52
N ALA A 45 -3.99 8.50 -5.30
CA ALA A 45 -4.86 8.20 -4.16
C ALA A 45 -5.83 9.35 -3.88
N LEU A 46 -5.38 10.60 -3.94
CA LEU A 46 -6.22 11.78 -3.80
C LEU A 46 -7.24 11.92 -4.94
N LEU A 47 -6.84 11.63 -6.18
CA LEU A 47 -7.74 11.65 -7.33
C LEU A 47 -8.85 10.61 -7.17
N VAL A 48 -8.49 9.38 -6.80
CA VAL A 48 -9.47 8.30 -6.55
C VAL A 48 -10.38 8.68 -5.40
N LYS A 49 -9.82 9.12 -4.27
CA LYS A 49 -10.55 9.55 -3.08
C LYS A 49 -11.59 10.63 -3.37
N ASN A 50 -11.29 11.59 -4.24
CA ASN A 50 -12.23 12.66 -4.59
C ASN A 50 -13.48 12.16 -5.35
N ASN A 51 -13.39 10.98 -5.95
CA ASN A 51 -14.51 10.30 -6.61
C ASN A 51 -15.14 9.21 -5.73
N PHE A 52 -14.58 9.00 -4.53
CA PHE A 52 -14.99 7.94 -3.62
C PHE A 52 -16.07 8.47 -2.66
N VAL A 53 -17.34 8.22 -3.02
CA VAL A 53 -18.50 8.64 -2.22
C VAL A 53 -19.06 7.43 -1.50
N ILE A 54 -19.09 7.48 -0.17
CA ILE A 54 -19.60 6.42 0.71
C ILE A 54 -20.35 7.03 1.90
N THR A 55 -21.45 6.44 2.30
CA THR A 55 -22.23 6.84 3.47
C THR A 55 -21.90 5.99 4.70
N ASP A 56 -22.29 6.44 5.90
CA ASP A 56 -22.15 5.65 7.13
C ASP A 56 -22.91 4.33 7.05
N GLU A 57 -24.10 4.35 6.43
CA GLU A 57 -24.91 3.14 6.24
C GLU A 57 -24.20 2.13 5.34
N GLU A 58 -23.62 2.59 4.23
CA GLU A 58 -22.84 1.75 3.30
C GLU A 58 -21.59 1.17 3.97
N VAL A 59 -20.88 1.94 4.80
CA VAL A 59 -19.73 1.45 5.58
C VAL A 59 -20.17 0.31 6.52
N ASN A 60 -21.24 0.52 7.28
CA ASN A 60 -21.76 -0.47 8.21
C ASN A 60 -22.24 -1.75 7.49
N TYR A 61 -22.89 -1.58 6.35
CA TYR A 61 -23.32 -2.69 5.50
C TYR A 61 -22.10 -3.48 4.97
N MET A 62 -21.10 -2.82 4.41
CA MET A 62 -19.90 -3.47 3.90
C MET A 62 -19.11 -4.20 5.01
N LYS A 63 -19.10 -3.68 6.23
CA LYS A 63 -18.52 -4.39 7.40
C LYS A 63 -19.20 -5.73 7.67
N SER A 64 -20.51 -5.83 7.41
CA SER A 64 -21.30 -7.04 7.67
C SER A 64 -21.19 -8.10 6.57
N LEU A 65 -20.68 -7.76 5.39
CA LEU A 65 -20.54 -8.70 4.27
C LEU A 65 -19.43 -9.71 4.54
N SER A 66 -19.62 -10.96 4.12
CA SER A 66 -18.50 -11.88 3.96
C SER A 66 -17.59 -11.42 2.81
N PHE A 67 -16.34 -11.88 2.79
CA PHE A 67 -15.43 -11.52 1.70
C PHE A 67 -15.92 -12.03 0.33
N ASN A 68 -16.59 -13.17 0.31
CA ASN A 68 -17.16 -13.75 -0.92
C ASN A 68 -18.36 -12.94 -1.44
N ASP A 69 -19.16 -12.37 -0.54
CA ASP A 69 -20.32 -11.56 -0.93
C ASP A 69 -19.90 -10.20 -1.50
N MET A 70 -18.72 -9.70 -1.14
CA MET A 70 -18.18 -8.43 -1.66
C MET A 70 -17.94 -8.45 -3.17
N GLU A 71 -17.67 -9.61 -3.77
CA GLU A 71 -17.40 -9.72 -5.21
C GLU A 71 -18.59 -9.27 -6.05
N VAL A 72 -19.81 -9.60 -5.62
CA VAL A 72 -21.04 -9.32 -6.35
C VAL A 72 -21.82 -8.12 -5.80
N ASP A 73 -21.36 -7.56 -4.71
CA ASP A 73 -22.05 -6.46 -4.04
C ASP A 73 -22.05 -5.18 -4.88
N PRO A 74 -23.23 -4.55 -5.09
CA PRO A 74 -23.33 -3.34 -5.94
C PRO A 74 -22.52 -2.15 -5.44
N ILE A 75 -22.37 -1.98 -4.12
CA ILE A 75 -21.60 -0.87 -3.51
C ILE A 75 -20.13 -1.10 -3.80
N ASN A 76 -19.64 -2.30 -3.51
CA ASN A 76 -18.27 -2.67 -3.77
C ASN A 76 -17.93 -2.56 -5.26
N GLN A 77 -18.80 -3.04 -6.15
CA GLN A 77 -18.64 -2.92 -7.59
C GLN A 77 -18.63 -1.45 -8.07
N ARG A 78 -19.43 -0.57 -7.45
CA ARG A 78 -19.40 0.87 -7.72
C ARG A 78 -18.03 1.47 -7.34
N LEU A 79 -17.53 1.13 -6.16
CA LEU A 79 -16.26 1.65 -5.65
C LEU A 79 -15.05 1.14 -6.46
N ILE A 80 -15.10 -0.12 -6.90
CA ILE A 80 -14.07 -0.71 -7.77
C ILE A 80 -14.02 -0.02 -9.14
N ARG A 81 -15.17 0.32 -9.73
CA ARG A 81 -15.21 1.04 -11.04
C ARG A 81 -14.55 2.40 -10.98
N ILE A 82 -14.43 3.01 -9.82
CA ILE A 82 -13.63 4.24 -9.68
C ILE A 82 -12.16 3.96 -10.01
N GLY A 83 -11.67 2.77 -9.69
CA GLY A 83 -10.35 2.28 -10.09
C GLY A 83 -10.16 2.19 -11.62
N ASP A 84 -11.21 1.92 -12.41
CA ASP A 84 -11.11 1.85 -13.86
C ASP A 84 -10.66 3.18 -14.49
N GLY A 85 -11.08 4.31 -13.91
CA GLY A 85 -10.66 5.65 -14.37
C GLY A 85 -9.20 5.95 -14.09
N VAL A 86 -8.61 5.31 -13.10
CA VAL A 86 -7.20 5.51 -12.69
C VAL A 86 -6.25 4.64 -13.49
N LYS A 87 -6.72 3.47 -13.91
CA LYS A 87 -6.02 2.48 -14.71
C LYS A 87 -5.39 3.03 -15.99
N LEU A 88 -6.03 4.03 -16.62
CA LEU A 88 -5.59 4.58 -17.90
C LEU A 88 -4.29 5.41 -17.80
N ASN A 89 -3.86 5.83 -16.61
CA ASN A 89 -2.73 6.76 -16.43
C ASN A 89 -1.64 6.29 -15.48
N ALA A 90 -1.78 5.13 -14.84
CA ALA A 90 -0.84 4.72 -13.81
C ALA A 90 -0.61 3.21 -13.80
N ARG A 91 0.54 2.82 -13.33
CA ARG A 91 0.91 1.43 -13.03
C ARG A 91 0.22 0.94 -11.75
N VAL A 92 -1.07 1.23 -11.62
CA VAL A 92 -1.85 0.83 -10.45
C VAL A 92 -2.09 -0.66 -10.51
N THR A 93 -1.71 -1.35 -9.45
CA THR A 93 -1.88 -2.81 -9.28
C THR A 93 -3.04 -3.14 -8.37
N ASN A 94 -3.19 -2.40 -7.26
CA ASN A 94 -4.27 -2.60 -6.30
C ASN A 94 -4.89 -1.26 -5.88
N VAL A 95 -6.19 -1.32 -5.58
CA VAL A 95 -6.96 -0.24 -4.93
C VAL A 95 -7.71 -0.86 -3.76
N TYR A 96 -7.53 -0.31 -2.58
CA TYR A 96 -8.16 -0.85 -1.38
C TYR A 96 -8.52 0.24 -0.37
N LEU A 97 -9.49 -0.06 0.48
CA LEU A 97 -9.87 0.77 1.61
C LEU A 97 -9.61 0.01 2.90
N LEU A 98 -8.69 0.51 3.70
CA LEU A 98 -8.25 -0.06 4.96
C LEU A 98 -8.91 0.70 6.11
N MET A 99 -9.76 0.03 6.88
CA MET A 99 -10.48 0.61 8.00
C MET A 99 -9.88 0.13 9.34
N PRO A 100 -9.58 1.03 10.29
CA PRO A 100 -9.16 0.64 11.62
C PRO A 100 -10.30 -0.03 12.38
N LEU A 101 -9.98 -1.07 13.15
CA LEU A 101 -10.90 -1.72 14.06
C LEU A 101 -10.94 -1.01 15.41
N ALA A 102 -12.11 -0.90 16.00
CA ALA A 102 -12.23 -0.51 17.39
C ALA A 102 -11.62 -1.61 18.30
N ARG A 103 -11.25 -1.24 19.52
CA ARG A 103 -10.54 -2.14 20.43
C ARG A 103 -11.28 -3.45 20.72
N ASP A 104 -12.60 -3.38 20.77
CA ASP A 104 -13.53 -4.51 20.99
C ASP A 104 -13.83 -5.30 19.70
N GLU A 105 -13.43 -4.78 18.54
CA GLU A 105 -13.54 -5.46 17.24
C GLU A 105 -12.23 -6.18 16.84
N MET A 106 -11.13 -5.96 17.55
CA MET A 106 -9.83 -6.57 17.25
C MET A 106 -9.89 -8.08 17.42
N ILE A 107 -9.35 -8.81 16.45
CA ILE A 107 -9.30 -10.28 16.45
C ILE A 107 -7.86 -10.77 16.35
N TYR A 108 -7.62 -12.01 16.77
CA TYR A 108 -6.33 -12.69 16.59
C TYR A 108 -6.39 -13.64 15.41
N CYS A 109 -5.26 -13.76 14.70
CA CYS A 109 -5.13 -14.76 13.65
C CYS A 109 -4.91 -16.13 14.31
N GLU A 110 -5.87 -17.04 14.20
CA GLU A 110 -5.79 -18.40 14.75
C GLU A 110 -5.26 -19.41 13.73
N ASP A 111 -5.26 -19.06 12.43
CA ASP A 111 -4.75 -19.91 11.36
C ASP A 111 -3.24 -19.67 11.16
N LYS A 112 -2.44 -20.68 11.55
CA LYS A 112 -0.99 -20.61 11.41
C LYS A 112 -0.51 -20.44 9.96
N LYS A 113 -1.20 -21.04 8.97
CA LYS A 113 -0.79 -20.90 7.57
C LYS A 113 -1.03 -19.49 7.05
N ALA A 114 -2.18 -18.91 7.44
CA ALA A 114 -2.47 -17.52 7.12
C ALA A 114 -1.49 -16.58 7.82
N ALA A 115 -1.19 -16.80 9.10
CA ALA A 115 -0.23 -16.00 9.84
C ALA A 115 1.17 -16.07 9.22
N ASP A 116 1.65 -17.27 8.88
CA ASP A 116 2.95 -17.48 8.22
C ASP A 116 2.99 -16.81 6.83
N PHE A 117 1.90 -16.88 6.06
CA PHE A 117 1.81 -16.25 4.73
C PHE A 117 1.79 -14.71 4.83
N LEU A 118 1.04 -14.15 5.79
CA LEU A 118 0.91 -12.71 5.99
C LEU A 118 2.09 -12.09 6.77
N GLY A 119 2.98 -12.92 7.33
CA GLY A 119 4.04 -12.46 8.22
C GLY A 119 3.52 -11.89 9.55
N ILE A 120 2.35 -12.32 10.00
CA ILE A 120 1.67 -11.83 11.21
C ILE A 120 2.11 -12.63 12.42
N ASN A 121 2.47 -11.94 13.51
CA ASN A 121 2.62 -12.58 14.82
C ASN A 121 1.23 -12.90 15.40
N MET A 122 0.94 -14.19 15.63
CA MET A 122 -0.34 -14.66 16.16
C MET A 122 -0.67 -14.14 17.58
N GLU A 123 0.35 -13.68 18.33
CA GLU A 123 0.15 -13.07 19.65
C GLU A 123 -0.29 -11.59 19.55
N ARG A 124 -0.23 -11.00 18.34
CA ARG A 124 -0.64 -9.63 18.08
C ARG A 124 -2.04 -9.61 17.47
N PRO A 125 -2.98 -8.79 17.98
CA PRO A 125 -4.27 -8.67 17.36
C PRO A 125 -4.18 -8.01 15.99
N MET A 126 -5.03 -8.44 15.07
CA MET A 126 -5.30 -7.72 13.83
C MET A 126 -6.14 -6.49 14.17
N ASP A 127 -5.69 -5.32 13.73
CA ASP A 127 -6.18 -4.00 14.16
C ASP A 127 -6.82 -3.20 13.01
N ALA A 128 -6.94 -3.80 11.83
CA ALA A 128 -7.64 -3.22 10.69
C ALA A 128 -8.32 -4.29 9.84
N MET A 129 -9.31 -3.85 9.03
CA MET A 129 -9.97 -4.69 8.04
C MET A 129 -10.02 -4.01 6.67
N TRP A 130 -10.02 -4.82 5.63
CA TRP A 130 -10.25 -4.39 4.25
C TRP A 130 -11.76 -4.22 4.00
N LEU A 131 -12.22 -2.98 3.81
CA LEU A 131 -13.59 -2.70 3.36
C LEU A 131 -13.75 -2.85 1.86
N LEU A 132 -12.69 -2.53 1.12
CA LEU A 132 -12.58 -2.68 -0.32
C LEU A 132 -11.22 -3.29 -0.60
N ASN A 133 -11.17 -4.23 -1.55
CA ASN A 133 -9.92 -4.75 -2.05
C ASN A 133 -10.08 -5.16 -3.52
N GLY A 134 -9.57 -4.33 -4.42
CA GLY A 134 -9.57 -4.53 -5.86
C GLY A 134 -8.16 -4.65 -6.40
N LYS A 135 -7.98 -5.53 -7.39
CA LYS A 135 -6.71 -5.70 -8.12
C LYS A 135 -6.95 -5.68 -9.62
N ILE A 136 -5.91 -5.41 -10.39
CA ILE A 136 -5.92 -5.62 -11.83
C ILE A 136 -5.68 -7.11 -12.11
N ASN A 137 -6.58 -7.75 -12.88
CA ASN A 137 -6.41 -9.13 -13.34
C ASN A 137 -5.48 -9.21 -14.57
N GLU A 138 -5.20 -10.42 -15.04
CA GLU A 138 -4.36 -10.66 -16.22
C GLU A 138 -4.92 -10.03 -17.52
N GLN A 139 -6.23 -9.82 -17.58
CA GLN A 139 -6.92 -9.14 -18.68
C GLN A 139 -6.83 -7.62 -18.58
N GLY A 140 -6.22 -7.12 -17.50
CA GLY A 140 -6.09 -5.71 -17.23
C GLY A 140 -7.40 -5.07 -16.74
N GLU A 141 -8.33 -5.78 -16.14
CA GLU A 141 -9.58 -5.31 -15.58
C GLU A 141 -9.48 -5.21 -14.06
N PHE A 142 -10.11 -4.19 -13.47
CA PHE A 142 -10.25 -4.13 -12.01
C PHE A 142 -11.29 -5.14 -11.56
N VAL A 143 -10.88 -6.02 -10.66
CA VAL A 143 -11.72 -7.05 -10.04
C VAL A 143 -11.53 -7.06 -8.53
N VAL A 144 -12.51 -7.59 -7.78
CA VAL A 144 -12.35 -7.84 -6.36
C VAL A 144 -11.21 -8.85 -6.16
N ALA A 145 -10.27 -8.55 -5.30
CA ALA A 145 -9.26 -9.51 -4.90
C ALA A 145 -9.93 -10.61 -4.08
N ARG A 146 -10.05 -11.81 -4.65
CA ARG A 146 -10.59 -12.98 -3.95
C ARG A 146 -9.64 -13.38 -2.82
N ARG A 147 -10.19 -13.47 -1.62
CA ARG A 147 -9.49 -13.95 -0.44
C ARG A 147 -10.47 -14.65 0.48
N ASP A 148 -9.96 -15.59 1.26
CA ASP A 148 -10.72 -16.19 2.34
C ASP A 148 -10.99 -15.13 3.43
N ASP A 149 -12.07 -15.28 4.19
CA ASP A 149 -12.49 -14.31 5.20
C ASP A 149 -11.38 -13.94 6.21
N ILE A 150 -10.47 -14.87 6.49
CA ILE A 150 -9.35 -14.61 7.39
C ILE A 150 -8.39 -13.54 6.88
N TYR A 151 -8.26 -13.38 5.57
CA TYR A 151 -7.40 -12.34 4.96
C TYR A 151 -8.09 -10.98 4.83
N ARG A 152 -9.34 -10.88 5.30
CA ARG A 152 -10.05 -9.61 5.41
C ARG A 152 -9.45 -8.70 6.48
N TYR A 153 -8.73 -9.28 7.43
CA TYR A 153 -8.14 -8.56 8.55
C TYR A 153 -6.63 -8.50 8.41
N THR A 154 -6.03 -7.46 8.95
CA THR A 154 -4.58 -7.26 8.89
C THR A 154 -4.08 -6.50 10.11
N VAL A 155 -2.74 -6.44 10.21
CA VAL A 155 -2.04 -5.65 11.21
C VAL A 155 -1.49 -4.41 10.53
N LEU A 156 -1.84 -3.23 11.03
CA LEU A 156 -1.30 -1.96 10.53
C LEU A 156 0.21 -1.87 10.82
N ASP A 157 0.97 -1.43 9.83
CA ASP A 157 2.34 -0.97 10.03
C ASP A 157 2.38 0.41 10.71
N GLU A 158 3.57 0.91 11.03
CA GLU A 158 3.70 2.17 11.76
C GLU A 158 3.32 3.38 10.90
N GLU A 159 3.59 3.38 9.60
CA GLU A 159 3.19 4.42 8.66
C GLU A 159 1.68 4.48 8.52
N GLN A 160 1.03 3.33 8.36
CA GLN A 160 -0.43 3.22 8.30
C GLN A 160 -1.08 3.70 9.61
N LYS A 161 -0.55 3.33 10.77
CA LYS A 161 -1.03 3.84 12.07
C LYS A 161 -0.90 5.35 12.19
N GLN A 162 0.22 5.91 11.78
CA GLN A 162 0.42 7.35 11.75
C GLN A 162 -0.59 8.03 10.79
N GLY A 163 -0.81 7.44 9.61
CA GLY A 163 -1.82 7.89 8.66
C GLY A 163 -3.23 7.89 9.24
N MET A 164 -3.61 6.84 10.01
CA MET A 164 -4.91 6.76 10.70
C MET A 164 -5.06 7.85 11.78
N ILE A 165 -3.96 8.18 12.49
CA ILE A 165 -3.95 9.19 13.54
C ILE A 165 -4.01 10.59 12.95
N PHE A 166 -3.11 10.91 12.03
CA PHE A 166 -2.99 12.26 11.47
C PHE A 166 -4.00 12.56 10.37
N LYS A 167 -4.59 11.52 9.75
CA LYS A 167 -5.59 11.63 8.69
C LYS A 167 -5.11 12.55 7.55
N GLN A 168 -3.84 12.37 7.16
CA GLN A 168 -3.19 13.10 6.08
C GLN A 168 -2.72 12.13 5.00
N PRO A 169 -2.68 12.56 3.72
CA PRO A 169 -2.11 11.75 2.66
C PRO A 169 -0.63 11.50 2.90
N PHE A 170 -0.17 10.29 2.60
CA PHE A 170 1.25 9.92 2.65
C PHE A 170 1.56 8.83 1.62
N GLY A 171 2.82 8.67 1.29
CA GLY A 171 3.33 7.60 0.45
C GLY A 171 4.36 6.78 1.20
N THR A 172 4.47 5.51 0.84
CA THR A 172 5.47 4.60 1.38
C THR A 172 5.83 3.52 0.38
N TYR A 173 7.03 2.97 0.51
CA TYR A 173 7.40 1.72 -0.14
C TYR A 173 7.01 0.57 0.78
N SER A 174 6.21 -0.35 0.27
CA SER A 174 5.78 -1.54 0.98
C SER A 174 6.29 -2.81 0.30
N SER A 175 6.58 -3.81 1.11
CA SER A 175 6.93 -5.16 0.67
C SER A 175 6.19 -6.14 1.55
N ASP A 176 5.32 -6.94 0.96
CA ASP A 176 4.46 -7.88 1.66
C ASP A 176 4.39 -9.23 0.94
N ALA A 177 3.49 -10.11 1.39
CA ALA A 177 3.28 -11.44 0.82
C ALA A 177 2.79 -11.41 -0.65
N TRP A 178 2.34 -10.26 -1.15
CA TRP A 178 1.80 -10.10 -2.50
C TRP A 178 2.75 -9.38 -3.46
N GLY A 179 3.79 -8.73 -2.94
CA GLY A 179 4.79 -8.07 -3.79
C GLY A 179 5.46 -6.86 -3.17
N ASN A 180 6.08 -6.09 -4.06
CA ASN A 180 6.70 -4.81 -3.73
C ASN A 180 5.92 -3.70 -4.42
N TYR A 181 5.59 -2.65 -3.69
CA TYR A 181 4.75 -1.57 -4.17
C TYR A 181 5.26 -0.21 -3.68
N ILE A 182 5.00 0.80 -4.47
CA ILE A 182 4.95 2.17 -3.98
C ILE A 182 3.48 2.47 -3.73
N THR A 183 3.10 2.69 -2.47
CA THR A 183 1.73 2.89 -2.06
C THR A 183 1.48 4.34 -1.70
N GLY A 184 0.45 4.92 -2.30
CA GLY A 184 -0.11 6.21 -1.89
C GLY A 184 -1.36 6.00 -1.04
N TYR A 185 -1.45 6.69 0.08
CA TYR A 185 -2.60 6.66 0.98
C TYR A 185 -3.31 7.99 1.02
N ALA A 186 -4.64 7.95 1.04
CA ALA A 186 -5.49 9.12 1.26
C ALA A 186 -6.59 8.83 2.29
N PRO A 187 -6.85 9.73 3.26
CA PRO A 187 -7.90 9.55 4.24
C PRO A 187 -9.29 9.68 3.60
N VAL A 188 -10.18 8.72 3.88
CA VAL A 188 -11.56 8.69 3.39
C VAL A 188 -12.51 9.03 4.51
N TYR A 189 -13.53 9.80 4.17
CA TYR A 189 -14.62 10.18 5.06
C TYR A 189 -15.95 9.83 4.40
N THR A 190 -16.95 9.53 5.22
CA THR A 190 -18.32 9.39 4.73
C THR A 190 -18.90 10.75 4.31
N THR A 191 -20.02 10.73 3.63
CA THR A 191 -20.78 11.96 3.31
C THR A 191 -21.22 12.72 4.55
N GLU A 192 -21.34 12.04 5.69
CA GLU A 192 -21.67 12.60 7.01
C GLU A 192 -20.42 13.20 7.71
N GLY A 193 -19.23 13.00 7.14
CA GLY A 193 -17.97 13.55 7.66
C GLY A 193 -17.24 12.63 8.65
N ASN A 194 -17.68 11.39 8.83
CA ASN A 194 -17.02 10.42 9.69
C ASN A 194 -15.82 9.78 8.99
N PHE A 195 -14.70 9.65 9.70
CA PHE A 195 -13.51 9.01 9.17
C PHE A 195 -13.74 7.51 9.02
N VAL A 196 -13.52 7.00 7.80
CA VAL A 196 -13.67 5.58 7.48
C VAL A 196 -12.34 4.85 7.59
N GLY A 197 -11.27 5.42 7.01
CA GLY A 197 -9.98 4.75 6.94
C GLY A 197 -9.06 5.37 5.89
N LEU A 198 -8.10 4.58 5.42
CA LEU A 198 -7.15 4.97 4.39
C LEU A 198 -7.45 4.25 3.07
N LEU A 199 -7.69 5.00 2.02
CA LEU A 199 -7.66 4.50 0.66
C LEU A 199 -6.20 4.32 0.25
N GLY A 200 -5.79 3.07 -0.02
CA GLY A 200 -4.48 2.73 -0.51
C GLY A 200 -4.50 2.44 -2.01
N ILE A 201 -3.51 2.95 -2.70
CA ILE A 201 -3.26 2.72 -4.13
C ILE A 201 -1.84 2.18 -4.26
N ASP A 202 -1.73 0.91 -4.64
CA ASP A 202 -0.44 0.31 -4.93
C ASP A 202 -0.07 0.54 -6.38
N THR A 203 1.15 0.94 -6.61
CA THR A 203 1.75 1.09 -7.93
C THR A 203 2.99 0.23 -8.04
N ASP A 204 3.28 -0.24 -9.27
CA ASP A 204 4.51 -0.98 -9.54
C ASP A 204 5.72 -0.07 -9.28
N PRO A 205 6.70 -0.49 -8.45
CA PRO A 205 7.92 0.27 -8.21
C PRO A 205 8.88 0.28 -9.39
N ASP A 206 8.75 -0.67 -10.33
CA ASP A 206 9.61 -0.75 -11.50
C ASP A 206 9.13 0.21 -12.60
N PRO A 207 10.01 1.09 -13.10
CA PRO A 207 9.67 2.12 -14.08
C PRO A 207 9.42 1.59 -15.49
#